data_5716bddd5b3f178725cebf97c1413c2c
#
_entry.id   5716bddd5b3f178725cebf97c1413c2c
#
_cell.length_a   1.000
_cell.length_b   1.000
_cell.length_c   1.000
_cell.angle_alpha   90.00
_cell.angle_beta   90.00
_cell.angle_gamma   90.00
#
_symmetry.space_group_name_H-M   'P 1'
#
loop_
_entity.id
_entity.type
_entity.pdbx_description
1 polymer ?
#
loop_
_entity_poly.entity_id
_entity_poly.type
_entity_poly.pdbx_seq_one_letter_code
_entity_poly.pdbx_strand_id
1 'polypeptide(L)'
;MTPKPDTTSQNPEQHAGLPVVISGLGAVTPYGIGTNVLWQALLRGDSAISAMDLFDLNGIPCTRAGVVRMPVSPAGFEDAPRATRFAAEACREALDQAGLMRDAAARGDTALVTASNFADMTRGERALIPADTEGRDAALARHCAQATACEALAEGFSLGGLRLPISLSCASGAAAAACAAELIAAGRAQRVLVVGFDALSRFAWSGLCSLRTMSRKRVRPFDADRDGTIFTEGAAALVIERADLCAARGATPLAVLAGWAT
;
A
#
# COMPACT_ATOMS: atom_id res chain seq x y z
N MET A 1 -35.92 -4.05 -29.10
CA MET A 1 -35.65 -2.69 -28.60
C MET A 1 -35.31 -2.85 -27.15
N THR A 2 -34.01 -3.00 -26.83
CA THR A 2 -33.51 -3.08 -25.49
C THR A 2 -33.32 -1.66 -24.93
N PRO A 3 -33.76 -1.34 -23.71
CA PRO A 3 -33.57 -0.01 -23.15
C PRO A 3 -32.07 0.23 -22.91
N LYS A 4 -31.58 1.40 -23.37
CA LYS A 4 -30.23 1.88 -23.03
C LYS A 4 -30.16 2.11 -21.51
N PRO A 5 -29.01 1.79 -20.87
CA PRO A 5 -28.82 2.17 -19.50
C PRO A 5 -28.78 3.70 -19.38
N ASP A 6 -29.57 4.22 -18.47
CA ASP A 6 -29.66 5.63 -18.11
C ASP A 6 -28.33 6.05 -17.45
N THR A 7 -27.44 6.63 -18.25
CA THR A 7 -26.29 7.34 -17.73
C THR A 7 -26.76 8.71 -17.23
N THR A 8 -27.30 8.75 -16.03
CA THR A 8 -27.44 10.02 -15.30
C THR A 8 -26.04 10.61 -15.14
N SER A 9 -25.73 11.56 -16.01
CA SER A 9 -24.53 12.38 -15.95
C SER A 9 -24.52 13.09 -14.58
N GLN A 10 -23.73 12.58 -13.66
CA GLN A 10 -23.47 13.29 -12.41
C GLN A 10 -22.77 14.60 -12.79
N ASN A 11 -23.44 15.71 -12.52
CA ASN A 11 -22.94 17.04 -12.86
C ASN A 11 -21.68 17.33 -12.02
N PRO A 12 -20.47 17.48 -12.61
CA PRO A 12 -19.22 17.68 -11.86
C PRO A 12 -19.25 18.96 -11.02
N GLU A 13 -20.08 19.95 -11.34
CA GLU A 13 -20.21 21.20 -10.57
C GLU A 13 -20.86 21.01 -9.19
N GLN A 14 -21.59 19.91 -8.96
CA GLN A 14 -22.24 19.63 -7.67
C GLN A 14 -21.28 19.07 -6.62
N HIS A 15 -20.06 18.70 -6.99
CA HIS A 15 -19.07 18.08 -6.11
C HIS A 15 -17.87 18.99 -5.78
N ALA A 16 -17.74 20.12 -6.49
CA ALA A 16 -16.71 21.11 -6.25
C ALA A 16 -16.92 21.77 -4.86
N GLY A 17 -16.04 21.43 -3.90
CA GLY A 17 -16.04 22.07 -2.58
C GLY A 17 -16.47 21.20 -1.39
N LEU A 18 -16.89 19.95 -1.59
CA LEU A 18 -17.17 19.05 -0.46
C LEU A 18 -15.85 18.59 0.19
N PRO A 19 -15.74 18.64 1.53
CA PRO A 19 -14.53 18.17 2.20
C PRO A 19 -14.23 16.70 1.90
N VAL A 20 -12.96 16.41 1.65
CA VAL A 20 -12.44 15.05 1.53
C VAL A 20 -11.92 14.62 2.89
N VAL A 21 -12.30 13.45 3.35
CA VAL A 21 -11.96 12.93 4.67
C VAL A 21 -11.29 11.57 4.60
N ILE A 22 -10.53 11.26 5.63
CA ILE A 22 -9.98 9.94 5.89
C ILE A 22 -10.90 9.27 6.92
N SER A 23 -11.47 8.13 6.59
CA SER A 23 -12.40 7.39 7.45
C SER A 23 -11.88 6.05 7.94
N GLY A 24 -10.76 5.58 7.39
CA GLY A 24 -10.13 4.34 7.81
C GLY A 24 -8.63 4.34 7.59
N LEU A 25 -7.92 3.68 8.48
CA LEU A 25 -6.47 3.50 8.47
C LEU A 25 -6.14 2.02 8.65
N GLY A 26 -5.06 1.57 8.04
CA GLY A 26 -4.53 0.23 8.27
C GLY A 26 -3.02 0.21 8.11
N ALA A 27 -2.35 -0.66 8.85
CA ALA A 27 -0.90 -0.76 8.81
C ALA A 27 -0.39 -2.19 9.07
N VAL A 28 0.64 -2.57 8.33
CA VAL A 28 1.50 -3.72 8.63
C VAL A 28 2.94 -3.21 8.64
N THR A 29 3.61 -3.36 9.76
CA THR A 29 4.97 -2.83 9.95
C THR A 29 5.83 -3.87 10.68
N PRO A 30 7.16 -3.68 10.75
CA PRO A 30 8.01 -4.54 11.57
C PRO A 30 7.68 -4.51 13.07
N TYR A 31 6.92 -3.51 13.55
CA TYR A 31 6.41 -3.49 14.92
C TYR A 31 5.22 -4.44 15.12
N GLY A 32 4.44 -4.69 14.08
CA GLY A 32 3.25 -5.52 14.15
C GLY A 32 2.18 -5.17 13.13
N ILE A 33 1.03 -5.83 13.26
CA ILE A 33 -0.16 -5.60 12.47
C ILE A 33 -1.04 -4.62 13.25
N GLY A 34 -1.51 -3.58 12.57
CA GLY A 34 -2.43 -2.60 13.08
C GLY A 34 -1.82 -1.23 13.37
N THR A 35 -2.61 -0.19 13.10
CA THR A 35 -2.23 1.21 13.30
C THR A 35 -1.96 1.53 14.76
N ASN A 36 -2.72 0.94 15.69
CA ASN A 36 -2.48 1.13 17.12
C ASN A 36 -1.14 0.53 17.58
N VAL A 37 -0.75 -0.64 17.06
CA VAL A 37 0.55 -1.27 17.36
C VAL A 37 1.69 -0.37 16.92
N LEU A 38 1.60 0.16 15.69
CA LEU A 38 2.57 1.14 15.18
C LEU A 38 2.63 2.37 16.09
N TRP A 39 1.48 2.97 16.42
CA TRP A 39 1.41 4.18 17.23
C TRP A 39 2.03 4.00 18.62
N GLN A 40 1.69 2.91 19.31
CA GLN A 40 2.26 2.61 20.63
C GLN A 40 3.77 2.38 20.59
N ALA A 41 4.29 1.73 19.56
CA ALA A 41 5.73 1.55 19.39
C ALA A 41 6.46 2.89 19.17
N LEU A 42 5.88 3.77 18.36
CA LEU A 42 6.42 5.12 18.12
C LEU A 42 6.44 5.96 19.42
N LEU A 43 5.36 5.90 20.22
CA LEU A 43 5.30 6.63 21.50
C LEU A 43 6.36 6.15 22.50
N ARG A 44 6.72 4.88 22.49
CA ARG A 44 7.80 4.33 23.34
C ARG A 44 9.20 4.59 22.80
N GLY A 45 9.32 5.04 21.54
CA GLY A 45 10.61 5.17 20.86
C GLY A 45 11.26 3.83 20.51
N ASP A 46 10.46 2.77 20.34
CA ASP A 46 10.94 1.44 19.98
C ASP A 46 11.62 1.45 18.61
N SER A 47 12.56 0.55 18.39
CA SER A 47 13.17 0.30 17.09
C SER A 47 12.94 -1.14 16.65
N ALA A 48 12.33 -1.33 15.50
CA ALA A 48 12.11 -2.65 14.88
C ALA A 48 13.25 -3.05 13.93
N ILE A 49 14.35 -2.32 13.91
CA ILE A 49 15.50 -2.63 13.05
C ILE A 49 16.32 -3.76 13.69
N SER A 50 16.45 -4.86 12.96
CA SER A 50 17.15 -6.08 13.38
C SER A 50 18.09 -6.60 12.29
N ALA A 51 18.75 -7.73 12.55
CA ALA A 51 19.51 -8.43 11.52
C ALA A 51 18.57 -8.88 10.39
N MET A 52 19.03 -8.70 9.15
CA MET A 52 18.35 -9.12 7.94
C MET A 52 18.68 -10.59 7.67
N ASP A 53 17.65 -11.40 7.48
CA ASP A 53 17.76 -12.87 7.30
C ASP A 53 16.80 -13.43 6.24
N LEU A 54 16.18 -12.57 5.42
CA LEU A 54 15.22 -13.00 4.40
C LEU A 54 15.88 -13.63 3.17
N PHE A 55 17.14 -13.30 2.91
CA PHE A 55 17.93 -13.81 1.78
C PHE A 55 19.43 -13.71 2.09
N ASP A 56 20.24 -14.39 1.27
CA ASP A 56 21.69 -14.37 1.39
C ASP A 56 22.26 -12.97 1.16
N LEU A 57 23.08 -12.50 2.10
CA LEU A 57 23.71 -11.17 2.11
C LEU A 57 25.20 -11.22 1.69
N ASN A 58 25.71 -12.35 1.17
CA ASN A 58 27.10 -12.45 0.77
C ASN A 58 27.49 -11.32 -0.20
N GLY A 59 28.54 -10.58 0.16
CA GLY A 59 29.01 -9.42 -0.59
C GLY A 59 28.19 -8.13 -0.39
N ILE A 60 27.14 -8.13 0.43
CA ILE A 60 26.30 -6.98 0.70
C ILE A 60 26.66 -6.39 2.09
N PRO A 61 27.12 -5.13 2.17
CA PRO A 61 27.64 -4.57 3.41
C PRO A 61 26.57 -4.15 4.42
N CYS A 62 25.30 -3.97 3.99
CA CYS A 62 24.20 -3.56 4.86
C CYS A 62 23.40 -4.80 5.27
N THR A 63 23.42 -5.10 6.58
CA THR A 63 22.89 -6.35 7.14
C THR A 63 21.75 -6.13 8.13
N ARG A 64 21.19 -4.93 8.20
CA ARG A 64 20.11 -4.57 9.12
C ARG A 64 18.92 -4.01 8.37
N ALA A 65 17.72 -4.46 8.74
CA ALA A 65 16.47 -4.07 8.13
C ALA A 65 15.32 -4.03 9.14
N GLY A 66 14.23 -3.37 8.80
CA GLY A 66 12.95 -3.60 9.44
C GLY A 66 12.20 -4.73 8.73
N VAL A 67 12.15 -5.90 9.32
CA VAL A 67 11.52 -7.10 8.77
C VAL A 67 10.21 -7.39 9.49
N VAL A 68 9.13 -7.61 8.75
CA VAL A 68 7.84 -8.06 9.30
C VAL A 68 7.95 -9.55 9.63
N ARG A 69 8.12 -9.88 10.91
CA ARG A 69 8.40 -11.26 11.37
C ARG A 69 7.16 -12.05 11.75
N MET A 70 6.07 -11.37 12.09
CA MET A 70 4.82 -12.05 12.39
C MET A 70 4.20 -12.63 11.10
N PRO A 71 3.49 -13.76 11.19
CA PRO A 71 2.77 -14.31 10.05
C PRO A 71 1.66 -13.33 9.64
N VAL A 72 1.64 -12.98 8.35
CA VAL A 72 0.58 -12.19 7.73
C VAL A 72 -0.07 -13.04 6.67
N SER A 73 -1.28 -13.51 6.95
CA SER A 73 -2.04 -14.40 6.06
C SER A 73 -3.54 -14.03 6.14
N PRO A 74 -3.93 -12.90 5.55
CA PRO A 74 -5.33 -12.48 5.57
C PRO A 74 -6.18 -13.46 4.74
N ALA A 75 -7.42 -13.67 5.18
CA ALA A 75 -8.35 -14.57 4.51
C ALA A 75 -8.53 -14.20 3.03
N GLY A 76 -8.43 -15.18 2.15
CA GLY A 76 -8.49 -15.03 0.70
C GLY A 76 -7.17 -14.58 0.03
N PHE A 77 -6.10 -14.42 0.81
CA PHE A 77 -4.77 -14.03 0.31
C PHE A 77 -3.64 -14.94 0.82
N GLU A 78 -3.97 -16.15 1.26
CA GLU A 78 -3.03 -17.10 1.87
C GLU A 78 -1.87 -17.44 0.93
N ASP A 79 -2.18 -17.61 -0.36
CA ASP A 79 -1.21 -17.93 -1.42
C ASP A 79 -0.63 -16.70 -2.12
N ALA A 80 -1.08 -15.50 -1.74
CA ALA A 80 -0.58 -14.28 -2.35
C ALA A 80 0.89 -14.02 -1.98
N PRO A 81 1.64 -13.32 -2.84
CA PRO A 81 2.99 -12.91 -2.53
C PRO A 81 3.06 -12.06 -1.25
N ARG A 82 4.26 -12.01 -0.65
CA ARG A 82 4.50 -11.37 0.66
C ARG A 82 4.02 -9.91 0.70
N ALA A 83 4.36 -9.10 -0.30
CA ALA A 83 3.98 -7.69 -0.34
C ALA A 83 2.45 -7.53 -0.48
N THR A 84 1.83 -8.35 -1.34
CA THR A 84 0.37 -8.35 -1.51
C THR A 84 -0.35 -8.77 -0.23
N ARG A 85 0.17 -9.72 0.56
CA ARG A 85 -0.41 -10.07 1.87
C ARG A 85 -0.34 -8.93 2.87
N PHE A 86 0.77 -8.17 2.90
CA PHE A 86 0.86 -6.98 3.73
C PHE A 86 -0.18 -5.94 3.32
N ALA A 87 -0.30 -5.68 2.01
CA ALA A 87 -1.30 -4.76 1.49
C ALA A 87 -2.73 -5.20 1.84
N ALA A 88 -3.05 -6.49 1.67
CA ALA A 88 -4.37 -7.02 1.98
C ALA A 88 -4.72 -6.87 3.46
N GLU A 89 -3.78 -7.13 4.37
CA GLU A 89 -4.03 -6.98 5.80
C GLU A 89 -4.24 -5.50 6.19
N ALA A 90 -3.43 -4.58 5.64
CA ALA A 90 -3.63 -3.15 5.86
C ALA A 90 -4.96 -2.66 5.26
N CYS A 91 -5.34 -3.12 4.07
CA CYS A 91 -6.64 -2.82 3.46
C CYS A 91 -7.80 -3.33 4.32
N ARG A 92 -7.69 -4.55 4.86
CA ARG A 92 -8.72 -5.14 5.72
C ARG A 92 -8.96 -4.28 6.96
N GLU A 93 -7.89 -3.85 7.65
CA GLU A 93 -7.99 -2.97 8.83
C GLU A 93 -8.64 -1.64 8.45
N ALA A 94 -8.18 -0.99 7.36
CA ALA A 94 -8.72 0.30 6.93
C ALA A 94 -10.20 0.21 6.54
N LEU A 95 -10.61 -0.82 5.81
CA LEU A 95 -12.00 -1.05 5.41
C LEU A 95 -12.88 -1.38 6.61
N ASP A 96 -12.38 -2.15 7.58
CA ASP A 96 -13.13 -2.48 8.80
C ASP A 96 -13.32 -1.24 9.67
N GLN A 97 -12.27 -0.45 9.89
CA GLN A 97 -12.36 0.80 10.64
C GLN A 97 -13.31 1.80 9.98
N ALA A 98 -13.30 1.87 8.65
CA ALA A 98 -14.26 2.68 7.89
C ALA A 98 -15.69 2.10 7.90
N GLY A 99 -15.93 0.91 8.44
CA GLY A 99 -17.23 0.22 8.43
C GLY A 99 -17.61 -0.40 7.08
N LEU A 100 -16.71 -0.38 6.09
CA LEU A 100 -16.97 -0.84 4.72
C LEU A 100 -16.97 -2.36 4.57
N MET A 101 -16.37 -3.09 5.51
CA MET A 101 -16.43 -4.56 5.48
C MET A 101 -17.87 -5.08 5.62
N ARG A 102 -18.75 -4.31 6.25
CA ARG A 102 -20.18 -4.63 6.46
C ARG A 102 -21.11 -4.00 5.45
N ASP A 103 -20.61 -3.08 4.60
CA ASP A 103 -21.36 -2.36 3.56
C ASP A 103 -20.87 -2.78 2.17
N ALA A 104 -21.48 -3.85 1.64
CA ALA A 104 -21.08 -4.41 0.36
C ALA A 104 -21.35 -3.46 -0.82
N ALA A 105 -22.41 -2.64 -0.76
CA ALA A 105 -22.74 -1.68 -1.81
C ALA A 105 -21.69 -0.56 -1.85
N ALA A 106 -21.41 0.07 -0.70
CA ALA A 106 -20.39 1.11 -0.62
C ALA A 106 -18.99 0.59 -0.98
N ARG A 107 -18.68 -0.66 -0.61
CA ARG A 107 -17.42 -1.33 -1.00
C ARG A 107 -17.36 -1.57 -2.50
N GLY A 108 -18.46 -2.02 -3.13
CA GLY A 108 -18.55 -2.20 -4.57
C GLY A 108 -18.29 -0.93 -5.38
N ASP A 109 -18.64 0.24 -4.84
CA ASP A 109 -18.39 1.54 -5.48
C ASP A 109 -17.03 2.16 -5.13
N THR A 110 -16.20 1.46 -4.33
CA THR A 110 -14.91 1.96 -3.89
C THR A 110 -13.86 1.76 -4.98
N ALA A 111 -13.17 2.83 -5.37
CA ALA A 111 -12.00 2.78 -6.23
C ALA A 111 -10.76 2.31 -5.42
N LEU A 112 -9.77 1.77 -6.12
CA LEU A 112 -8.50 1.33 -5.53
C LEU A 112 -7.33 2.05 -6.21
N VAL A 113 -6.48 2.70 -5.40
CA VAL A 113 -5.19 3.24 -5.83
C VAL A 113 -4.10 2.54 -5.06
N THR A 114 -3.23 1.82 -5.76
CA THR A 114 -2.08 1.16 -5.15
C THR A 114 -0.79 1.92 -5.42
N ALA A 115 0.13 1.91 -4.45
CA ALA A 115 1.42 2.57 -4.53
C ALA A 115 2.52 1.59 -4.13
N SER A 116 3.46 1.31 -5.03
CA SER A 116 4.60 0.42 -4.75
C SER A 116 5.75 0.70 -5.72
N ASN A 117 6.96 0.44 -5.30
CA ASN A 117 8.13 0.49 -6.19
C ASN A 117 8.56 -0.89 -6.66
N PHE A 118 8.50 -1.86 -5.77
CA PHE A 118 9.07 -3.18 -5.97
C PHE A 118 8.00 -4.26 -6.02
N ALA A 119 6.80 -3.97 -5.55
CA ALA A 119 5.68 -4.91 -5.48
C ALA A 119 6.15 -6.30 -4.96
N ASP A 120 5.89 -7.35 -5.72
CA ASP A 120 6.29 -8.72 -5.38
C ASP A 120 7.59 -9.14 -6.07
N MET A 121 8.60 -8.27 -6.06
CA MET A 121 9.90 -8.52 -6.70
C MET A 121 10.58 -9.82 -6.24
N THR A 122 10.33 -10.29 -5.01
CA THR A 122 10.83 -11.59 -4.53
C THR A 122 10.35 -12.76 -5.39
N ARG A 123 9.15 -12.69 -5.94
CA ARG A 123 8.62 -13.68 -6.89
C ARG A 123 9.30 -13.55 -8.25
N GLY A 124 9.56 -12.31 -8.69
CA GLY A 124 10.31 -12.01 -9.91
C GLY A 124 11.74 -12.52 -9.86
N GLU A 125 12.42 -12.39 -8.76
CA GLU A 125 13.77 -12.92 -8.56
C GLU A 125 13.80 -14.43 -8.77
N ARG A 126 12.85 -15.17 -8.18
CA ARG A 126 12.73 -16.61 -8.34
C ARG A 126 12.42 -17.03 -9.78
N ALA A 127 11.72 -16.19 -10.53
CA ALA A 127 11.37 -16.46 -11.91
C ALA A 127 12.49 -16.12 -12.91
N LEU A 128 13.28 -15.08 -12.60
CA LEU A 128 14.24 -14.50 -13.54
C LEU A 128 15.69 -14.91 -13.27
N ILE A 129 16.00 -15.45 -12.07
CA ILE A 129 17.34 -15.89 -11.66
C ILE A 129 17.29 -17.38 -11.31
N PRO A 130 16.98 -18.28 -12.23
CA PRO A 130 17.08 -19.71 -11.99
C PRO A 130 18.53 -20.13 -11.93
N ALA A 131 18.84 -21.19 -11.20
CA ALA A 131 20.16 -21.79 -11.13
C ALA A 131 20.59 -22.41 -12.47
N ASP A 132 19.62 -22.72 -13.35
CA ASP A 132 19.80 -23.18 -14.72
C ASP A 132 19.00 -22.34 -15.70
N THR A 133 19.45 -22.19 -16.93
CA THR A 133 18.89 -21.32 -17.95
C THR A 133 17.58 -21.85 -18.57
N GLU A 134 17.16 -23.06 -18.27
CA GLU A 134 15.97 -23.71 -18.86
C GLU A 134 14.65 -23.36 -18.15
N GLY A 135 14.67 -22.79 -16.95
CA GLY A 135 13.51 -22.60 -16.10
C GLY A 135 12.95 -21.18 -15.99
N ARG A 136 13.11 -20.32 -16.99
CA ARG A 136 12.51 -18.98 -16.96
C ARG A 136 11.00 -19.05 -17.07
N ASP A 137 10.31 -18.97 -15.95
CA ASP A 137 8.84 -18.93 -15.93
C ASP A 137 8.33 -17.50 -16.16
N ALA A 138 8.04 -17.18 -17.43
CA ALA A 138 7.45 -15.89 -17.83
C ALA A 138 6.06 -15.68 -17.21
N ALA A 139 5.35 -16.74 -16.85
CA ALA A 139 4.08 -16.63 -16.15
C ALA A 139 4.29 -16.14 -14.70
N LEU A 140 5.31 -16.67 -14.03
CA LEU A 140 5.66 -16.23 -12.68
C LEU A 140 6.16 -14.77 -12.65
N ALA A 141 6.93 -14.34 -13.66
CA ALA A 141 7.39 -12.96 -13.80
C ALA A 141 6.24 -11.94 -13.91
N ARG A 142 5.15 -12.31 -14.59
CA ARG A 142 3.96 -11.45 -14.71
C ARG A 142 3.28 -11.18 -13.36
N HIS A 143 3.37 -12.10 -12.42
CA HIS A 143 2.81 -11.93 -11.08
C HIS A 143 3.59 -10.95 -10.18
N CYS A 144 4.73 -10.45 -10.66
CA CYS A 144 5.51 -9.43 -9.94
C CYS A 144 5.01 -8.00 -10.25
N ALA A 145 4.20 -7.84 -11.29
CA ALA A 145 3.71 -6.53 -11.68
C ALA A 145 2.78 -5.95 -10.60
N GLN A 146 2.96 -4.67 -10.31
CA GLN A 146 2.11 -3.93 -9.38
C GLN A 146 0.61 -4.01 -9.78
N ALA A 147 0.32 -4.04 -11.09
CA ALA A 147 -1.03 -4.21 -11.60
C ALA A 147 -1.67 -5.52 -11.13
N THR A 148 -0.91 -6.62 -11.06
CA THR A 148 -1.41 -7.91 -10.57
C THR A 148 -1.81 -7.85 -9.10
N ALA A 149 -1.00 -7.18 -8.25
CA ALA A 149 -1.35 -6.97 -6.85
C ALA A 149 -2.60 -6.08 -6.72
N CYS A 150 -2.72 -5.03 -7.54
CA CYS A 150 -3.89 -4.16 -7.58
C CYS A 150 -5.16 -4.95 -7.93
N GLU A 151 -5.12 -5.77 -8.98
CA GLU A 151 -6.25 -6.62 -9.37
C GLU A 151 -6.62 -7.63 -8.26
N ALA A 152 -5.64 -8.33 -7.69
CA ALA A 152 -5.88 -9.28 -6.62
C ALA A 152 -6.55 -8.63 -5.39
N LEU A 153 -6.11 -7.43 -4.99
CA LEU A 153 -6.72 -6.67 -3.90
C LEU A 153 -8.14 -6.23 -4.24
N ALA A 154 -8.37 -5.72 -5.45
CA ALA A 154 -9.69 -5.29 -5.89
C ALA A 154 -10.70 -6.46 -5.90
N GLU A 155 -10.30 -7.62 -6.43
CA GLU A 155 -11.12 -8.83 -6.46
C GLU A 155 -11.36 -9.38 -5.06
N GLY A 156 -10.32 -9.53 -4.25
CA GLY A 156 -10.39 -10.08 -2.90
C GLY A 156 -11.29 -9.28 -1.94
N PHE A 157 -11.34 -7.96 -2.11
CA PHE A 157 -12.23 -7.08 -1.34
C PHE A 157 -13.52 -6.71 -2.09
N SER A 158 -13.75 -7.21 -3.30
CA SER A 158 -14.92 -6.90 -4.12
C SER A 158 -15.08 -5.39 -4.38
N LEU A 159 -13.97 -4.73 -4.74
CA LEU A 159 -13.94 -3.32 -5.10
C LEU A 159 -14.25 -3.18 -6.59
N GLY A 160 -15.34 -2.52 -6.93
CA GLY A 160 -15.80 -2.41 -8.31
C GLY A 160 -15.45 -1.09 -9.00
N GLY A 161 -14.88 -0.13 -8.26
CA GLY A 161 -14.50 1.15 -8.83
C GLY A 161 -13.22 1.12 -9.68
N LEU A 162 -12.73 2.31 -10.02
CA LEU A 162 -11.49 2.50 -10.79
C LEU A 162 -10.31 1.83 -10.07
N ARG A 163 -9.40 1.20 -10.81
CA ARG A 163 -8.18 0.56 -10.32
C ARG A 163 -6.98 1.25 -10.93
N LEU A 164 -6.09 1.78 -10.07
CA LEU A 164 -4.97 2.59 -10.54
C LEU A 164 -3.68 2.27 -9.76
N PRO A 165 -2.74 1.55 -10.37
CA PRO A 165 -1.42 1.34 -9.81
C PRO A 165 -0.51 2.55 -10.07
N ILE A 166 0.17 3.07 -9.03
CA ILE A 166 1.11 4.18 -9.10
C ILE A 166 2.49 3.72 -8.65
N SER A 167 3.52 4.09 -9.43
CA SER A 167 4.92 3.94 -9.05
C SER A 167 5.66 5.25 -9.34
N LEU A 168 6.06 5.94 -8.29
CA LEU A 168 6.74 7.23 -8.33
C LEU A 168 7.86 7.30 -7.28
N SER A 169 8.63 6.24 -7.18
CA SER A 169 9.69 6.09 -6.19
C SER A 169 9.21 6.42 -4.77
N CYS A 170 9.97 7.15 -3.97
CA CYS A 170 9.64 7.49 -2.58
C CYS A 170 8.35 8.33 -2.45
N ALA A 171 7.90 8.98 -3.51
CA ALA A 171 6.69 9.78 -3.53
C ALA A 171 5.41 9.00 -3.84
N SER A 172 5.49 7.70 -4.15
CA SER A 172 4.34 6.88 -4.60
C SER A 172 3.15 6.96 -3.65
N GLY A 173 3.37 6.86 -2.33
CA GLY A 173 2.30 6.90 -1.34
C GLY A 173 1.60 8.26 -1.28
N ALA A 174 2.37 9.36 -1.29
CA ALA A 174 1.82 10.72 -1.32
C ALA A 174 1.07 10.99 -2.62
N ALA A 175 1.64 10.58 -3.77
CA ALA A 175 1.01 10.71 -5.07
C ALA A 175 -0.31 9.92 -5.16
N ALA A 176 -0.36 8.72 -4.57
CA ALA A 176 -1.58 7.92 -4.52
C ALA A 176 -2.69 8.60 -3.68
N ALA A 177 -2.34 9.19 -2.54
CA ALA A 177 -3.29 9.93 -1.72
C ALA A 177 -3.79 11.20 -2.43
N ALA A 178 -2.89 11.94 -3.10
CA ALA A 178 -3.24 13.11 -3.90
C ALA A 178 -4.16 12.72 -5.07
N CYS A 179 -3.80 11.65 -5.80
CA CYS A 179 -4.62 11.11 -6.89
C CYS A 179 -6.01 10.71 -6.42
N ALA A 180 -6.14 10.07 -5.24
CA ALA A 180 -7.43 9.73 -4.66
C ALA A 180 -8.28 10.98 -4.40
N ALA A 181 -7.68 12.03 -3.84
CA ALA A 181 -8.36 13.30 -3.61
C ALA A 181 -8.80 13.96 -4.91
N GLU A 182 -7.96 13.97 -5.95
CA GLU A 182 -8.30 14.46 -7.29
C GLU A 182 -9.46 13.69 -7.91
N LEU A 183 -9.45 12.36 -7.83
CA LEU A 183 -10.55 11.53 -8.33
C LEU A 183 -11.88 11.87 -7.66
N ILE A 184 -11.86 12.15 -6.36
CA ILE A 184 -13.03 12.52 -5.57
C ILE A 184 -13.47 13.94 -5.95
N ALA A 185 -12.55 14.91 -5.99
CA ALA A 185 -12.84 16.30 -6.35
C ALA A 185 -13.41 16.44 -7.78
N ALA A 186 -12.90 15.61 -8.71
CA ALA A 186 -13.39 15.55 -10.09
C ALA A 186 -14.70 14.74 -10.26
N GLY A 187 -15.28 14.21 -9.17
CA GLY A 187 -16.48 13.37 -9.21
C GLY A 187 -16.31 12.01 -9.90
N ARG A 188 -15.03 11.58 -10.10
CA ARG A 188 -14.68 10.31 -10.76
C ARG A 188 -14.74 9.12 -9.81
N ALA A 189 -14.67 9.37 -8.51
CA ALA A 189 -14.87 8.41 -7.44
C ALA A 189 -15.56 9.09 -6.26
N GLN A 190 -16.36 8.36 -5.53
CA GLN A 190 -16.96 8.81 -4.28
C GLN A 190 -16.10 8.46 -3.08
N ARG A 191 -15.37 7.35 -3.20
CA ARG A 191 -14.50 6.75 -2.20
C ARG A 191 -13.34 6.04 -2.87
N VAL A 192 -12.17 6.12 -2.26
CA VAL A 192 -10.95 5.49 -2.75
C VAL A 192 -10.25 4.78 -1.58
N LEU A 193 -9.96 3.52 -1.74
CA LEU A 193 -9.00 2.82 -0.92
C LEU A 193 -7.60 3.05 -1.52
N VAL A 194 -6.73 3.68 -0.74
CA VAL A 194 -5.32 3.88 -1.10
C VAL A 194 -4.49 2.90 -0.29
N VAL A 195 -3.56 2.19 -0.93
CA VAL A 195 -2.62 1.31 -0.23
C VAL A 195 -1.22 1.43 -0.79
N GLY A 196 -0.26 1.76 0.08
CA GLY A 196 1.17 1.70 -0.21
C GLY A 196 1.80 0.46 0.41
N PHE A 197 2.64 -0.26 -0.34
CA PHE A 197 3.23 -1.51 0.14
C PHE A 197 4.49 -1.88 -0.63
N ASP A 198 5.48 -2.43 0.09
CA ASP A 198 6.65 -3.07 -0.50
C ASP A 198 7.16 -4.17 0.44
N ALA A 199 7.72 -5.24 -0.13
CA ALA A 199 8.49 -6.25 0.60
C ALA A 199 9.97 -6.15 0.25
N LEU A 200 10.83 -6.51 1.21
CA LEU A 200 12.26 -6.56 0.97
C LEU A 200 12.60 -7.71 0.02
N SER A 201 13.42 -7.40 -0.99
CA SER A 201 13.93 -8.36 -1.96
C SER A 201 15.44 -8.18 -2.14
N ARG A 202 16.14 -9.22 -2.56
CA ARG A 202 17.59 -9.15 -2.78
C ARG A 202 17.94 -8.13 -3.87
N PHE A 203 17.12 -8.05 -4.92
CA PHE A 203 17.28 -7.10 -6.02
C PHE A 203 17.22 -5.66 -5.50
N ALA A 204 16.13 -5.30 -4.82
CA ALA A 204 15.95 -3.96 -4.27
C ALA A 204 17.04 -3.62 -3.25
N TRP A 205 17.36 -4.56 -2.36
CA TRP A 205 18.39 -4.39 -1.35
C TRP A 205 19.77 -4.16 -1.93
N SER A 206 20.18 -4.96 -2.91
CA SER A 206 21.47 -4.81 -3.59
C SER A 206 21.56 -3.47 -4.33
N GLY A 207 20.48 -3.07 -5.02
CA GLY A 207 20.40 -1.79 -5.70
C GLY A 207 20.55 -0.62 -4.74
N LEU A 208 19.81 -0.63 -3.62
CA LEU A 208 19.88 0.43 -2.60
C LEU A 208 21.25 0.48 -1.91
N CYS A 209 21.90 -0.66 -1.67
CA CYS A 209 23.27 -0.72 -1.16
C CYS A 209 24.27 -0.12 -2.14
N SER A 210 24.10 -0.35 -3.45
CA SER A 210 25.00 0.17 -4.48
C SER A 210 24.97 1.69 -4.58
N LEU A 211 23.83 2.31 -4.24
CA LEU A 211 23.68 3.76 -4.16
C LEU A 211 24.40 4.39 -2.96
N ARG A 212 24.94 3.59 -2.05
CA ARG A 212 25.62 4.04 -0.82
C ARG A 212 24.77 4.92 0.08
N THR A 213 23.46 4.74 0.05
CA THR A 213 22.48 5.49 0.84
C THR A 213 22.10 4.81 2.15
N MET A 214 22.58 3.57 2.37
CA MET A 214 22.21 2.76 3.51
C MET A 214 23.24 2.85 4.65
N SER A 215 22.73 3.11 5.85
CA SER A 215 23.51 3.03 7.09
C SER A 215 23.79 1.56 7.47
N ARG A 216 24.99 1.32 7.98
CA ARG A 216 25.39 0.01 8.53
C ARG A 216 25.09 -0.12 10.03
N LYS A 217 24.69 0.97 10.68
CA LYS A 217 24.55 1.06 12.13
C LYS A 217 23.11 1.35 12.57
N ARG A 218 22.70 2.59 12.45
CA ARG A 218 21.38 3.08 12.87
C ARG A 218 20.96 4.30 12.05
N VAL A 219 19.66 4.51 11.95
CA VAL A 219 19.12 5.74 11.35
C VAL A 219 19.25 6.89 12.35
N ARG A 220 19.76 8.03 11.87
CA ARG A 220 19.93 9.27 12.64
C ARG A 220 19.40 10.46 11.84
N PRO A 221 18.08 10.67 11.80
CA PRO A 221 17.50 11.76 11.03
C PRO A 221 18.04 13.11 11.54
N PHE A 222 18.39 13.99 10.59
CA PHE A 222 18.88 15.36 10.85
C PHE A 222 20.20 15.47 11.64
N ASP A 223 20.81 14.37 12.05
CA ASP A 223 22.11 14.36 12.73
C ASP A 223 23.23 14.81 11.78
N ALA A 224 24.21 15.57 12.28
CA ALA A 224 25.36 15.97 11.50
C ALA A 224 26.20 14.78 11.00
N ASP A 225 26.31 13.73 11.84
CA ASP A 225 27.07 12.51 11.56
C ASP A 225 26.22 11.38 10.97
N ARG A 226 25.07 11.70 10.37
CA ARG A 226 24.24 10.67 9.69
C ARG A 226 25.03 10.01 8.56
N ASP A 227 24.85 8.71 8.41
CA ASP A 227 25.57 7.88 7.44
C ASP A 227 24.63 7.12 6.48
N GLY A 228 23.36 7.47 6.46
CA GLY A 228 22.36 6.88 5.57
C GLY A 228 21.07 6.50 6.28
N THR A 229 20.25 5.72 5.59
CA THR A 229 18.97 5.20 6.12
C THR A 229 19.00 3.68 6.21
N ILE A 230 17.98 3.10 6.81
CA ILE A 230 17.74 1.64 6.83
C ILE A 230 16.34 1.40 6.29
N PHE A 231 16.22 0.52 5.31
CA PHE A 231 14.95 0.20 4.69
C PHE A 231 14.18 -0.86 5.48
N THR A 232 12.86 -0.78 5.37
CA THR A 232 11.91 -1.69 6.00
C THR A 232 10.91 -2.16 4.95
N GLU A 233 10.25 -3.26 5.23
CA GLU A 233 9.06 -3.70 4.50
C GLU A 233 7.80 -3.38 5.28
N GLY A 234 6.65 -3.37 4.61
CA GLY A 234 5.36 -3.14 5.23
C GLY A 234 4.30 -2.66 4.25
N ALA A 235 3.16 -2.29 4.79
CA ALA A 235 2.06 -1.66 4.07
C ALA A 235 1.31 -0.68 4.95
N ALA A 236 0.72 0.34 4.31
CA ALA A 236 -0.23 1.24 4.95
C ALA A 236 -1.40 1.51 4.00
N ALA A 237 -2.61 1.56 4.54
CA ALA A 237 -3.82 1.82 3.77
C ALA A 237 -4.63 2.97 4.38
N LEU A 238 -5.31 3.71 3.50
CA LEU A 238 -6.21 4.81 3.84
C LEU A 238 -7.53 4.61 3.08
N VAL A 239 -8.66 4.78 3.76
CA VAL A 239 -9.94 5.03 3.10
C VAL A 239 -10.15 6.53 3.04
N ILE A 240 -10.19 7.06 1.82
CA ILE A 240 -10.41 8.49 1.53
C ILE A 240 -11.77 8.61 0.85
N GLU A 241 -12.64 9.48 1.33
CA GLU A 241 -13.99 9.62 0.80
C GLU A 241 -14.55 11.03 0.98
N ARG A 242 -15.69 11.32 0.35
CA ARG A 242 -16.44 12.54 0.57
C ARG A 242 -17.03 12.54 1.98
N ALA A 243 -16.98 13.70 2.65
CA ALA A 243 -17.47 13.85 4.02
C ALA A 243 -18.96 13.56 4.17
N ASP A 244 -19.77 13.97 3.20
CA ASP A 244 -21.23 13.74 3.21
C ASP A 244 -21.58 12.24 3.14
N LEU A 245 -20.86 11.45 2.34
CA LEU A 245 -21.05 10.00 2.24
C LEU A 245 -20.57 9.27 3.50
N CYS A 246 -19.47 9.74 4.11
CA CYS A 246 -19.01 9.25 5.40
C CYS A 246 -20.08 9.45 6.46
N ALA A 247 -20.65 10.67 6.54
CA ALA A 247 -21.72 11.01 7.48
C ALA A 247 -23.02 10.23 7.22
N ALA A 248 -23.43 10.08 5.95
CA ALA A 248 -24.67 9.41 5.57
C ALA A 248 -24.73 7.94 6.02
N ARG A 249 -23.58 7.24 6.13
CA ARG A 249 -23.49 5.87 6.64
C ARG A 249 -23.14 5.80 8.14
N GLY A 250 -23.18 6.93 8.85
CA GLY A 250 -22.92 7.01 10.29
C GLY A 250 -21.46 6.78 10.70
N ALA A 251 -20.51 6.88 9.75
CA ALA A 251 -19.09 6.76 10.05
C ALA A 251 -18.53 8.11 10.53
N THR A 252 -17.51 8.04 11.39
CA THR A 252 -16.83 9.23 11.92
C THR A 252 -15.52 9.44 11.17
N PRO A 253 -15.30 10.62 10.55
CA PRO A 253 -14.02 10.94 9.95
C PRO A 253 -12.91 10.96 10.99
N LEU A 254 -11.76 10.39 10.64
CA LEU A 254 -10.54 10.44 11.46
C LEU A 254 -9.78 11.76 11.26
N ALA A 255 -9.82 12.27 10.03
CA ALA A 255 -9.16 13.52 9.65
C ALA A 255 -9.81 14.12 8.39
N VAL A 256 -9.57 15.41 8.18
CA VAL A 256 -9.87 16.11 6.93
C VAL A 256 -8.60 16.19 6.12
N LEU A 257 -8.65 15.84 4.84
CA LEU A 257 -7.56 16.08 3.90
C LEU A 257 -7.64 17.55 3.44
N ALA A 258 -6.85 18.41 4.07
CA ALA A 258 -6.96 19.87 3.95
C ALA A 258 -6.41 20.42 2.63
N GLY A 259 -5.54 19.66 1.96
CA GLY A 259 -4.96 20.04 0.68
C GLY A 259 -3.97 19.01 0.16
N TRP A 260 -3.72 19.08 -1.15
CA TRP A 260 -2.76 18.25 -1.87
C TRP A 260 -2.22 19.01 -3.06
N ALA A 261 -1.06 18.58 -3.54
CA ALA A 261 -0.44 19.06 -4.78
C ALA A 261 0.35 17.94 -5.43
N THR A 262 0.38 17.90 -6.77
CA THR A 262 1.13 16.95 -7.60
C THR A 262 2.07 17.69 -8.54
#